data_11ad81e3041641f3e6944761bf7c2c80
#
_entry.id   11ad81e3041641f3e6944761bf7c2c80
#
_cell.length_a   1.000
_cell.length_b   1.000
_cell.length_c   1.000
_cell.angle_alpha   90.00
_cell.angle_beta   90.00
_cell.angle_gamma   90.00
#
_symmetry.space_group_name_H-M   'P 1'
#
loop_
_entity.id
_entity.type
_entity.pdbx_description
1 polymer ?
#
loop_
_entity_poly.entity_id
_entity_poly.type
_entity_poly.pdbx_seq_one_letter_code
_entity_poly.pdbx_strand_id
1 'polypeptide(L)'
;MSLLILLTAVFTSTASAGAREQAKRIHDRIAGVPPSAAVLDVMAGHISNGNAILAAELAIENPSFYDVTLKNFVAPWTNEAMTPFVALNDYTATVIGLVRDERDFRQILFEDILYIGDSRLGLPAYSTTNNAHYEALEASGASLKSSLQNVAQSTYNGLPPGATAGVITSRAAAKAFFSAGTNRAMFRFTLINHMCSDLEQVADVSLPPDRIRQDVSRSPGGDSRVFLNNCVGCHTGMDPMTQAFAYYDYEYNPDTDPDGVMGQLVYNTVNDIDPDTQSRVQGKYRINSATFEPGYVTPDDRWDNYWRKGVNRRLGWDWSRSTFGYGNGAKTLGMELASSKAFAECQVKKVFKNVCLRPPSNSDDYSKVNAMESSFRSQGFNLKQVFAESAVYCAGE
;
A
#
# COMPACT_ATOMS: atom_id res chain seq x y z
N MET A 1 4.50 17.87 73.77
CA MET A 1 5.20 16.91 72.86
C MET A 1 4.63 17.11 71.44
N SER A 2 5.31 17.95 70.64
CA SER A 2 4.92 18.25 69.27
C SER A 2 5.63 17.31 68.33
N LEU A 3 4.86 16.52 67.58
CA LEU A 3 5.37 15.54 66.59
C LEU A 3 5.62 16.27 65.27
N LEU A 4 6.84 16.43 64.88
CA LEU A 4 7.25 17.03 63.59
C LEU A 4 7.21 15.92 62.54
N ILE A 5 6.20 15.94 61.63
CA ILE A 5 6.12 15.05 60.48
C ILE A 5 7.00 15.60 59.37
N LEU A 6 8.14 14.94 59.11
CA LEU A 6 9.02 15.22 57.97
C LEU A 6 8.43 14.65 56.70
N LEU A 7 7.86 15.51 55.83
CA LEU A 7 7.39 15.09 54.51
C LEU A 7 8.61 14.98 53.54
N THR A 8 9.08 13.78 53.28
CA THR A 8 10.08 13.53 52.23
C THR A 8 9.37 13.53 50.87
N ALA A 9 9.58 14.61 50.11
CA ALA A 9 9.16 14.66 48.71
C ALA A 9 10.07 13.71 47.89
N VAL A 10 9.52 12.58 47.45
CA VAL A 10 10.17 11.70 46.48
C VAL A 10 10.04 12.36 45.12
N PHE A 11 11.10 13.03 44.66
CA PHE A 11 11.21 13.43 43.27
C PHE A 11 11.44 12.18 42.41
N THR A 12 10.42 11.68 41.76
CA THR A 12 10.57 10.73 40.67
C THR A 12 11.14 11.49 39.47
N SER A 13 12.48 11.52 39.33
CA SER A 13 13.10 11.92 38.09
C SER A 13 12.74 10.84 37.07
N THR A 14 11.95 11.18 36.05
CA THR A 14 11.83 10.36 34.85
C THR A 14 13.23 10.32 34.22
N ALA A 15 13.90 9.19 34.32
CA ALA A 15 15.18 8.98 33.68
C ALA A 15 14.95 9.03 32.16
N SER A 16 15.28 10.18 31.53
CA SER A 16 15.35 10.25 30.07
C SER A 16 16.50 9.37 29.59
N ALA A 17 16.28 8.54 28.57
CA ALA A 17 17.32 7.74 27.96
C ALA A 17 18.44 8.63 27.47
N GLY A 18 19.71 8.29 27.76
CA GLY A 18 20.88 9.01 27.27
C GLY A 18 20.97 8.97 25.73
N ALA A 19 21.76 9.88 25.16
CA ALA A 19 21.90 9.97 23.69
C ALA A 19 22.35 8.65 23.04
N ARG A 20 23.16 7.85 23.77
CA ARG A 20 23.65 6.56 23.28
C ARG A 20 22.54 5.49 23.25
N GLU A 21 21.67 5.46 24.25
CA GLU A 21 20.51 4.56 24.31
C GLU A 21 19.46 4.96 23.27
N GLN A 22 19.22 6.25 23.07
CA GLN A 22 18.36 6.76 22.01
C GLN A 22 18.89 6.38 20.63
N ALA A 23 20.18 6.58 20.38
CA ALA A 23 20.85 6.18 19.14
C ALA A 23 20.68 4.69 18.84
N LYS A 24 20.91 3.83 19.86
CA LYS A 24 20.72 2.40 19.72
C LYS A 24 19.27 2.05 19.37
N ARG A 25 18.27 2.64 20.04
CA ARG A 25 16.85 2.39 19.77
C ARG A 25 16.47 2.84 18.36
N ILE A 26 16.91 4.02 17.92
CA ILE A 26 16.67 4.52 16.56
C ILE A 26 17.20 3.51 15.54
N HIS A 27 18.44 3.04 15.70
CA HIS A 27 19.05 2.11 14.76
C HIS A 27 18.35 0.74 14.77
N ASP A 28 18.09 0.18 15.94
CA ASP A 28 17.43 -1.12 16.07
C ASP A 28 16.03 -1.11 15.44
N ARG A 29 15.27 -0.01 15.57
CA ARG A 29 13.92 0.13 15.03
C ARG A 29 13.88 0.40 13.52
N ILE A 30 14.87 1.11 12.99
CA ILE A 30 14.98 1.40 11.55
C ILE A 30 15.62 0.21 10.83
N ALA A 31 16.82 -0.17 11.22
CA ALA A 31 17.59 -1.20 10.51
C ALA A 31 17.20 -2.63 10.88
N GLY A 32 16.54 -2.84 12.03
CA GLY A 32 16.21 -4.17 12.53
C GLY A 32 17.42 -4.97 13.07
N VAL A 33 18.58 -4.33 13.12
CA VAL A 33 19.85 -4.91 13.59
C VAL A 33 20.59 -3.92 14.49
N PRO A 34 21.46 -4.36 15.43
CA PRO A 34 22.25 -3.46 16.25
C PRO A 34 23.26 -2.65 15.43
N PRO A 35 23.54 -1.37 15.79
CA PRO A 35 24.61 -0.59 15.19
C PRO A 35 25.98 -1.12 15.59
N SER A 36 26.98 -0.94 14.72
CA SER A 36 28.38 -1.08 15.16
C SER A 36 28.74 -0.01 16.20
N ALA A 37 29.79 -0.23 17.00
CA ALA A 37 30.21 0.75 18.01
C ALA A 37 30.52 2.13 17.39
N ALA A 38 31.18 2.17 16.24
CA ALA A 38 31.50 3.41 15.52
C ALA A 38 30.25 4.15 15.04
N VAL A 39 29.26 3.43 14.46
CA VAL A 39 27.98 4.01 14.03
C VAL A 39 27.21 4.55 15.25
N LEU A 40 27.18 3.80 16.34
CA LEU A 40 26.50 4.17 17.57
C LEU A 40 27.10 5.46 18.18
N ASP A 41 28.43 5.62 18.17
CA ASP A 41 29.10 6.81 18.68
C ASP A 41 28.81 8.04 17.82
N VAL A 42 28.80 7.91 16.49
CA VAL A 42 28.42 9.00 15.57
C VAL A 42 26.95 9.42 15.77
N MET A 43 26.03 8.45 15.84
CA MET A 43 24.62 8.72 16.08
C MET A 43 24.36 9.39 17.41
N ALA A 44 25.03 8.93 18.49
CA ALA A 44 24.93 9.55 19.82
C ALA A 44 25.47 10.99 19.80
N GLY A 45 26.53 11.28 19.05
CA GLY A 45 27.04 12.61 18.82
C GLY A 45 26.01 13.53 18.14
N HIS A 46 25.31 13.05 17.10
CA HIS A 46 24.23 13.78 16.45
C HIS A 46 23.10 14.12 17.44
N ILE A 47 22.66 13.14 18.23
CA ILE A 47 21.57 13.33 19.21
C ILE A 47 21.98 14.34 20.27
N SER A 48 23.21 14.23 20.82
CA SER A 48 23.74 15.16 21.84
C SER A 48 23.81 16.61 21.35
N ASN A 49 23.95 16.80 20.03
CA ASN A 49 23.98 18.10 19.38
C ASN A 49 22.57 18.58 18.89
N GLY A 50 21.49 17.89 19.29
CA GLY A 50 20.12 18.24 18.91
C GLY A 50 19.73 17.83 17.48
N ASN A 51 20.51 17.03 16.77
CA ASN A 51 20.34 16.63 15.38
C ASN A 51 19.89 15.16 15.28
N ALA A 52 18.88 14.75 16.05
CA ALA A 52 18.41 13.35 16.10
C ALA A 52 17.92 12.80 14.73
N ILE A 53 17.43 13.66 13.83
CA ILE A 53 17.06 13.26 12.46
C ILE A 53 18.28 12.73 11.70
N LEU A 54 19.45 13.39 11.79
CA LEU A 54 20.69 12.91 11.15
C LEU A 54 21.11 11.51 11.67
N ALA A 55 20.87 11.25 12.96
CA ALA A 55 21.10 9.92 13.51
C ALA A 55 20.14 8.88 12.88
N ALA A 56 18.88 9.21 12.66
CA ALA A 56 17.92 8.31 12.02
C ALA A 56 18.24 8.10 10.52
N GLU A 57 18.66 9.14 9.82
CA GLU A 57 19.12 9.04 8.42
C GLU A 57 20.34 8.11 8.30
N LEU A 58 21.29 8.20 9.23
CA LEU A 58 22.43 7.28 9.27
C LEU A 58 21.99 5.80 9.48
N ALA A 59 20.97 5.57 10.30
CA ALA A 59 20.39 4.23 10.46
C ALA A 59 19.69 3.72 9.18
N ILE A 60 19.03 4.60 8.43
CA ILE A 60 18.39 4.28 7.14
C ILE A 60 19.44 3.86 6.08
N GLU A 61 20.67 4.37 6.19
CA GLU A 61 21.75 3.98 5.28
C GLU A 61 22.23 2.53 5.49
N ASN A 62 21.86 1.87 6.58
CA ASN A 62 22.17 0.46 6.79
C ASN A 62 21.40 -0.42 5.77
N PRO A 63 22.10 -1.33 5.04
CA PRO A 63 21.44 -2.21 4.08
C PRO A 63 20.26 -3.00 4.64
N SER A 64 20.33 -3.41 5.92
CA SER A 64 19.25 -4.18 6.58
C SER A 64 17.91 -3.41 6.64
N PHE A 65 17.91 -2.08 6.57
CA PHE A 65 16.68 -1.31 6.44
C PHE A 65 15.91 -1.71 5.17
N TYR A 66 16.62 -1.91 4.05
CA TYR A 66 16.03 -2.29 2.77
C TYR A 66 15.77 -3.79 2.69
N ASP A 67 16.75 -4.60 3.13
CA ASP A 67 16.77 -6.04 2.95
C ASP A 67 15.84 -6.77 3.93
N VAL A 68 15.59 -6.18 5.12
CA VAL A 68 14.80 -6.78 6.19
C VAL A 68 13.60 -5.92 6.56
N THR A 69 13.82 -4.68 7.02
CA THR A 69 12.75 -3.85 7.57
C THR A 69 11.70 -3.50 6.52
N LEU A 70 12.12 -2.93 5.38
CA LEU A 70 11.17 -2.58 4.31
C LEU A 70 10.56 -3.83 3.67
N LYS A 71 11.32 -4.90 3.48
CA LYS A 71 10.76 -6.15 2.95
C LYS A 71 9.62 -6.65 3.84
N ASN A 72 9.84 -6.77 5.15
CA ASN A 72 8.83 -7.24 6.10
C ASN A 72 7.65 -6.26 6.26
N PHE A 73 7.91 -4.96 6.12
CA PHE A 73 6.88 -3.91 6.14
C PHE A 73 5.91 -4.03 4.96
N VAL A 74 6.42 -4.36 3.77
CA VAL A 74 5.66 -4.40 2.51
C VAL A 74 5.08 -5.77 2.20
N ALA A 75 5.76 -6.85 2.54
CA ALA A 75 5.34 -8.23 2.22
C ALA A 75 3.85 -8.53 2.53
N PRO A 76 3.27 -8.07 3.66
CA PRO A 76 1.84 -8.24 3.93
C PRO A 76 0.90 -7.59 2.91
N TRP A 77 1.37 -6.62 2.12
CA TRP A 77 0.52 -5.92 1.15
C TRP A 77 0.33 -6.71 -0.15
N THR A 78 1.08 -7.79 -0.31
CA THR A 78 1.17 -8.56 -1.56
C THR A 78 0.37 -9.86 -1.53
N ASN A 79 -0.41 -10.10 -0.47
CA ASN A 79 -1.19 -11.32 -0.31
C ASN A 79 -2.44 -11.10 0.57
N GLU A 80 -3.49 -11.87 0.34
CA GLU A 80 -4.77 -11.74 1.06
C GLU A 80 -4.67 -12.11 2.54
N ALA A 81 -3.75 -13.02 2.90
CA ALA A 81 -3.52 -13.42 4.28
C ALA A 81 -2.77 -12.35 5.09
N MET A 82 -2.28 -11.30 4.41
CA MET A 82 -1.48 -10.21 5.00
C MET A 82 -0.31 -10.72 5.84
N THR A 83 0.30 -11.85 5.45
CA THR A 83 1.46 -12.44 6.11
C THR A 83 2.77 -11.84 5.58
N PRO A 84 3.79 -11.64 6.45
CA PRO A 84 5.12 -11.22 6.02
C PRO A 84 5.95 -12.39 5.43
N PHE A 85 5.46 -13.62 5.53
CA PHE A 85 6.19 -14.83 5.12
C PHE A 85 5.96 -15.17 3.64
N VAL A 86 6.27 -14.21 2.77
CA VAL A 86 6.24 -14.39 1.32
C VAL A 86 7.60 -14.02 0.73
N ALA A 87 7.94 -14.67 -0.40
CA ALA A 87 9.16 -14.35 -1.13
C ALA A 87 9.15 -12.90 -1.65
N LEU A 88 10.33 -12.34 -1.84
CA LEU A 88 10.49 -11.08 -2.56
C LEU A 88 9.77 -11.19 -3.91
N ASN A 89 9.09 -10.13 -4.32
CA ASN A 89 8.34 -10.07 -5.56
C ASN A 89 8.38 -8.65 -6.16
N ASP A 90 7.81 -8.48 -7.34
CA ASP A 90 7.83 -7.20 -8.08
C ASP A 90 7.16 -6.05 -7.33
N TYR A 91 6.08 -6.32 -6.61
CA TYR A 91 5.42 -5.32 -5.76
C TYR A 91 6.37 -4.84 -4.65
N THR A 92 6.90 -5.78 -3.86
CA THR A 92 7.78 -5.47 -2.72
C THR A 92 9.06 -4.76 -3.19
N ALA A 93 9.69 -5.26 -4.25
CA ALA A 93 10.89 -4.64 -4.82
C ALA A 93 10.61 -3.21 -5.31
N THR A 94 9.44 -2.96 -5.92
CA THR A 94 9.04 -1.63 -6.40
C THR A 94 8.85 -0.66 -5.24
N VAL A 95 8.21 -1.06 -4.14
CA VAL A 95 8.08 -0.22 -2.95
C VAL A 95 9.45 0.11 -2.35
N ILE A 96 10.31 -0.90 -2.19
CA ILE A 96 11.67 -0.71 -1.65
C ILE A 96 12.47 0.27 -2.52
N GLY A 97 12.40 0.11 -3.84
CA GLY A 97 13.08 0.99 -4.78
C GLY A 97 12.58 2.43 -4.73
N LEU A 98 11.26 2.65 -4.67
CA LEU A 98 10.67 3.99 -4.52
C LEU A 98 11.14 4.68 -3.25
N VAL A 99 11.18 3.95 -2.12
CA VAL A 99 11.66 4.48 -0.83
C VAL A 99 13.16 4.77 -0.90
N ARG A 100 13.96 3.87 -1.47
CA ARG A 100 15.41 4.05 -1.62
C ARG A 100 15.76 5.31 -2.41
N ASP A 101 15.06 5.51 -3.53
CA ASP A 101 15.31 6.60 -4.46
C ASP A 101 14.60 7.90 -4.07
N GLU A 102 13.95 7.94 -2.89
CA GLU A 102 13.25 9.10 -2.32
C GLU A 102 12.22 9.72 -3.28
N ARG A 103 11.59 8.86 -4.08
CA ARG A 103 10.59 9.30 -5.04
C ARG A 103 9.29 9.68 -4.33
N ASP A 104 8.48 10.49 -5.01
CA ASP A 104 7.11 10.74 -4.60
C ASP A 104 6.37 9.41 -4.42
N PHE A 105 6.09 9.04 -3.16
CA PHE A 105 5.52 7.74 -2.83
C PHE A 105 4.13 7.51 -3.41
N ARG A 106 3.43 8.56 -3.84
CA ARG A 106 2.16 8.44 -4.56
C ARG A 106 2.28 7.67 -5.86
N GLN A 107 3.45 7.71 -6.50
CA GLN A 107 3.77 6.98 -7.73
C GLN A 107 3.52 5.47 -7.62
N ILE A 108 3.52 4.93 -6.41
CA ILE A 108 3.21 3.52 -6.13
C ILE A 108 1.86 3.06 -6.72
N LEU A 109 0.88 3.96 -6.90
CA LEU A 109 -0.46 3.61 -7.36
C LEU A 109 -0.74 3.95 -8.83
N PHE A 110 0.12 4.72 -9.52
CA PHE A 110 -0.20 5.18 -10.87
C PHE A 110 0.98 5.26 -11.85
N GLU A 111 2.23 5.17 -11.38
CA GLU A 111 3.37 5.38 -12.28
C GLU A 111 3.65 4.13 -13.12
N ASP A 112 4.20 4.34 -14.31
CA ASP A 112 4.77 3.27 -15.14
C ASP A 112 6.15 2.90 -14.61
N ILE A 113 6.17 2.19 -13.47
CA ILE A 113 7.37 1.94 -12.69
C ILE A 113 7.46 0.49 -12.21
N LEU A 114 8.65 -0.06 -12.30
CA LEU A 114 9.02 -1.37 -11.79
C LEU A 114 10.47 -1.31 -11.29
N TYR A 115 10.80 -2.07 -10.26
CA TYR A 115 12.17 -2.28 -9.83
C TYR A 115 12.56 -3.74 -9.98
N ILE A 116 13.63 -3.98 -10.73
CA ILE A 116 14.20 -5.31 -11.00
C ILE A 116 15.62 -5.40 -10.43
N GLY A 117 16.12 -6.61 -10.27
CA GLY A 117 17.51 -6.84 -9.87
C GLY A 117 18.49 -6.46 -10.97
N ASP A 118 19.67 -5.98 -10.57
CA ASP A 118 20.76 -5.61 -11.48
C ASP A 118 21.18 -6.80 -12.37
N SER A 119 21.25 -6.58 -13.66
CA SER A 119 21.65 -7.60 -14.67
C SER A 119 23.04 -8.20 -14.42
N ARG A 120 23.92 -7.49 -13.71
CA ARG A 120 25.27 -7.97 -13.33
C ARG A 120 25.24 -9.13 -12.32
N LEU A 121 24.09 -9.37 -11.66
CA LEU A 121 23.94 -10.47 -10.71
C LEU A 121 23.68 -11.83 -11.38
N GLY A 122 23.53 -11.89 -12.71
CA GLY A 122 23.25 -13.13 -13.42
C GLY A 122 21.91 -13.78 -13.07
N LEU A 123 20.93 -12.98 -12.65
CA LEU A 123 19.59 -13.44 -12.29
C LEU A 123 18.81 -13.94 -13.52
N PRO A 124 17.86 -14.87 -13.35
CA PRO A 124 16.86 -15.12 -14.37
C PRO A 124 16.24 -13.80 -14.87
N ALA A 125 15.88 -13.72 -16.14
CA ALA A 125 15.15 -12.54 -16.62
C ALA A 125 13.82 -12.35 -15.87
N TYR A 126 13.35 -11.09 -15.75
CA TYR A 126 11.98 -10.84 -15.27
C TYR A 126 10.98 -11.62 -16.12
N SER A 127 9.99 -12.21 -15.48
CA SER A 127 8.95 -12.99 -16.13
C SER A 127 7.56 -12.46 -15.75
N THR A 128 6.66 -12.40 -16.73
CA THR A 128 5.23 -12.12 -16.49
C THR A 128 4.47 -13.28 -15.88
N THR A 129 5.05 -14.51 -15.96
CA THR A 129 4.36 -15.76 -15.57
C THR A 129 4.91 -16.41 -14.31
N ASN A 130 6.04 -15.96 -13.75
CA ASN A 130 6.60 -16.53 -12.52
C ASN A 130 7.41 -15.51 -11.72
N ASN A 131 7.83 -15.89 -10.52
CA ASN A 131 8.56 -15.02 -9.59
C ASN A 131 10.07 -15.33 -9.52
N ALA A 132 10.60 -16.17 -10.43
CA ALA A 132 11.96 -16.69 -10.35
C ALA A 132 13.05 -15.62 -10.29
N HIS A 133 12.83 -14.47 -10.94
CA HIS A 133 13.75 -13.32 -10.89
C HIS A 133 13.98 -12.81 -9.46
N TYR A 134 12.88 -12.58 -8.73
CA TYR A 134 12.93 -12.03 -7.37
C TYR A 134 13.31 -13.07 -6.32
N GLU A 135 12.91 -14.32 -6.50
CA GLU A 135 13.35 -15.43 -5.65
C GLU A 135 14.87 -15.66 -5.76
N ALA A 136 15.42 -15.58 -6.98
CA ALA A 136 16.86 -15.66 -7.21
C ALA A 136 17.59 -14.43 -6.63
N LEU A 137 17.01 -13.22 -6.75
CA LEU A 137 17.57 -12.01 -6.15
C LEU A 137 17.64 -12.16 -4.62
N GLU A 138 16.57 -12.62 -3.99
CA GLU A 138 16.53 -12.87 -2.55
C GLU A 138 17.55 -13.95 -2.13
N ALA A 139 17.57 -15.07 -2.84
CA ALA A 139 18.48 -16.17 -2.57
C ALA A 139 19.97 -15.80 -2.77
N SER A 140 20.28 -14.82 -3.62
CA SER A 140 21.64 -14.33 -3.82
C SER A 140 22.24 -13.62 -2.62
N GLY A 141 21.40 -13.15 -1.68
CA GLY A 141 21.82 -12.31 -0.56
C GLY A 141 22.35 -10.93 -0.95
N ALA A 142 22.19 -10.52 -2.22
CA ALA A 142 22.57 -9.19 -2.67
C ALA A 142 21.69 -8.11 -2.02
N SER A 143 22.31 -7.03 -1.54
CA SER A 143 21.56 -5.97 -0.88
C SER A 143 20.62 -5.25 -1.83
N LEU A 144 19.33 -5.19 -1.49
CA LEU A 144 18.30 -4.49 -2.25
C LEU A 144 18.58 -2.98 -2.35
N LYS A 145 19.33 -2.43 -1.38
CA LYS A 145 19.80 -1.04 -1.44
C LYS A 145 20.60 -0.75 -2.70
N SER A 146 21.49 -1.65 -3.11
CA SER A 146 22.41 -1.45 -4.21
C SER A 146 22.04 -2.21 -5.48
N SER A 147 21.16 -3.21 -5.38
CA SER A 147 20.92 -4.17 -6.46
C SER A 147 19.62 -3.93 -7.23
N LEU A 148 18.76 -3.04 -6.79
CA LEU A 148 17.52 -2.72 -7.49
C LEU A 148 17.74 -1.63 -8.55
N GLN A 149 17.15 -1.81 -9.73
CA GLN A 149 17.15 -0.85 -10.84
C GLN A 149 15.74 -0.45 -11.21
N ASN A 150 15.52 0.86 -11.38
CA ASN A 150 14.25 1.41 -11.86
C ASN A 150 14.12 1.21 -13.37
N VAL A 151 12.98 0.69 -13.81
CA VAL A 151 12.62 0.50 -15.21
C VAL A 151 11.16 0.86 -15.44
N ALA A 152 10.76 1.12 -16.69
CA ALA A 152 9.35 1.27 -17.03
C ALA A 152 8.65 -0.10 -16.98
N GLN A 153 7.57 -0.22 -16.23
CA GLN A 153 6.81 -1.46 -16.07
C GLN A 153 6.29 -1.97 -17.43
N SER A 154 5.79 -1.07 -18.27
CA SER A 154 5.27 -1.37 -19.61
C SER A 154 6.27 -2.07 -20.52
N THR A 155 7.56 -1.84 -20.32
CA THR A 155 8.64 -2.50 -21.10
C THR A 155 8.77 -3.98 -20.73
N TYR A 156 8.37 -4.37 -19.53
CA TYR A 156 8.59 -5.71 -18.99
C TYR A 156 7.32 -6.56 -18.90
N ASN A 157 6.16 -5.97 -18.63
CA ASN A 157 4.91 -6.72 -18.43
C ASN A 157 3.98 -6.72 -19.65
N GLY A 158 4.36 -6.03 -20.74
CA GLY A 158 3.58 -6.00 -21.98
C GLY A 158 2.32 -5.12 -21.94
N LEU A 159 2.05 -4.44 -20.84
CA LEU A 159 0.94 -3.50 -20.77
C LEU A 159 1.27 -2.21 -21.52
N PRO A 160 0.28 -1.57 -22.17
CA PRO A 160 0.47 -0.20 -22.64
C PRO A 160 0.81 0.75 -21.48
N PRO A 161 1.66 1.79 -21.70
CA PRO A 161 2.03 2.73 -20.62
C PRO A 161 0.84 3.44 -19.95
N GLY A 162 -0.28 3.58 -20.66
CA GLY A 162 -1.54 4.12 -20.10
C GLY A 162 -2.32 3.13 -19.24
N ALA A 163 -1.98 1.84 -19.30
CA ALA A 163 -2.60 0.77 -18.52
C ALA A 163 -1.75 0.34 -17.32
N THR A 164 -0.52 0.84 -17.18
CA THR A 164 0.28 0.59 -15.98
C THR A 164 -0.18 1.48 -14.83
N ALA A 165 -0.18 0.94 -13.61
CA ALA A 165 -0.64 1.63 -12.41
C ALA A 165 0.20 1.22 -11.17
N GLY A 166 1.50 1.41 -11.27
CA GLY A 166 2.44 1.08 -10.20
C GLY A 166 2.29 -0.36 -9.71
N VAL A 167 2.18 -0.54 -8.41
CA VAL A 167 2.06 -1.88 -7.81
C VAL A 167 0.71 -2.54 -8.05
N ILE A 168 -0.35 -1.78 -8.39
CA ILE A 168 -1.67 -2.34 -8.73
C ILE A 168 -1.56 -3.29 -9.93
N THR A 169 -0.72 -2.96 -10.89
CA THR A 169 -0.49 -3.75 -12.11
C THR A 169 0.81 -4.58 -12.06
N SER A 170 1.37 -4.79 -10.86
CA SER A 170 2.41 -5.79 -10.64
C SER A 170 1.83 -7.21 -10.75
N ARG A 171 2.67 -8.17 -11.13
CA ARG A 171 2.27 -9.57 -11.20
C ARG A 171 1.82 -10.11 -9.83
N ALA A 172 2.54 -9.75 -8.76
CA ALA A 172 2.21 -10.18 -7.41
C ALA A 172 0.83 -9.70 -6.97
N ALA A 173 0.50 -8.42 -7.20
CA ALA A 173 -0.82 -7.89 -6.91
C ALA A 173 -1.91 -8.54 -7.78
N ALA A 174 -1.63 -8.77 -9.06
CA ALA A 174 -2.57 -9.40 -9.97
C ALA A 174 -2.89 -10.84 -9.56
N LYS A 175 -1.87 -11.62 -9.22
CA LYS A 175 -2.05 -12.97 -8.67
C LYS A 175 -2.92 -12.97 -7.41
N ALA A 176 -2.66 -12.06 -6.49
CA ALA A 176 -3.37 -12.01 -5.22
C ALA A 176 -4.80 -11.48 -5.35
N PHE A 177 -5.05 -10.51 -6.24
CA PHE A 177 -6.26 -9.68 -6.17
C PHE A 177 -7.07 -9.61 -7.47
N PHE A 178 -6.52 -10.04 -8.63
CA PHE A 178 -7.25 -10.17 -9.89
C PHE A 178 -7.61 -11.61 -10.24
N SER A 179 -7.09 -12.61 -9.53
CA SER A 179 -7.19 -14.03 -9.89
C SER A 179 -8.61 -14.59 -9.84
N ALA A 180 -9.53 -13.96 -9.12
CA ALA A 180 -10.90 -14.45 -8.99
C ALA A 180 -11.90 -13.30 -8.91
N GLY A 181 -13.19 -13.62 -9.12
CA GLY A 181 -14.30 -12.67 -9.02
C GLY A 181 -14.20 -11.54 -10.03
N THR A 182 -14.71 -10.38 -9.66
CA THR A 182 -14.92 -9.22 -10.52
C THR A 182 -13.96 -8.06 -10.19
N ASN A 183 -12.75 -8.38 -9.79
CA ASN A 183 -11.70 -7.43 -9.44
C ASN A 183 -12.00 -6.54 -8.20
N ARG A 184 -13.05 -6.86 -7.41
CA ARG A 184 -13.36 -6.15 -6.17
C ARG A 184 -12.29 -6.36 -5.10
N ALA A 185 -11.64 -7.51 -5.08
CA ALA A 185 -10.52 -7.78 -4.17
C ALA A 185 -9.37 -6.79 -4.40
N MET A 186 -8.99 -6.52 -5.66
CA MET A 186 -7.97 -5.52 -5.97
C MET A 186 -8.31 -4.15 -5.37
N PHE A 187 -9.54 -3.70 -5.50
CA PHE A 187 -9.98 -2.44 -4.92
C PHE A 187 -9.93 -2.46 -3.39
N ARG A 188 -10.49 -3.51 -2.77
CA ARG A 188 -10.50 -3.67 -1.31
C ARG A 188 -9.10 -3.66 -0.71
N PHE A 189 -8.18 -4.47 -1.26
CA PHE A 189 -6.81 -4.54 -0.75
C PHE A 189 -6.00 -3.28 -1.07
N THR A 190 -6.31 -2.56 -2.15
CA THR A 190 -5.75 -1.23 -2.39
C THR A 190 -6.19 -0.24 -1.30
N LEU A 191 -7.46 -0.26 -0.86
CA LEU A 191 -7.93 0.56 0.26
C LEU A 191 -7.26 0.18 1.58
N ILE A 192 -7.20 -1.11 1.91
CA ILE A 192 -6.55 -1.59 3.14
C ILE A 192 -5.09 -1.17 3.17
N ASN A 193 -4.37 -1.40 2.07
CA ASN A 193 -2.93 -1.18 2.00
C ASN A 193 -2.54 0.29 1.89
N HIS A 194 -3.37 1.12 1.24
CA HIS A 194 -2.95 2.48 0.91
C HIS A 194 -3.82 3.58 1.50
N MET A 195 -5.01 3.25 2.02
CA MET A 195 -5.89 4.19 2.69
C MET A 195 -6.26 3.76 4.12
N CYS A 196 -5.71 2.64 4.62
CA CYS A 196 -5.96 2.09 5.94
C CYS A 196 -7.46 1.95 6.27
N SER A 197 -8.24 1.58 5.29
CA SER A 197 -9.69 1.41 5.42
C SER A 197 -10.14 0.13 4.72
N ASP A 198 -10.98 -0.67 5.38
CA ASP A 198 -11.71 -1.76 4.72
C ASP A 198 -13.09 -1.26 4.26
N LEU A 199 -13.75 -2.00 3.38
CA LEU A 199 -15.02 -1.64 2.78
C LEU A 199 -16.13 -1.34 3.81
N GLU A 200 -16.15 -2.08 4.93
CA GLU A 200 -17.11 -1.86 6.02
C GLU A 200 -16.97 -0.48 6.67
N GLN A 201 -15.73 0.02 6.75
CA GLN A 201 -15.43 1.32 7.37
C GLN A 201 -15.81 2.51 6.48
N VAL A 202 -16.00 2.27 5.19
CA VAL A 202 -16.38 3.26 4.18
C VAL A 202 -17.75 2.99 3.56
N ALA A 203 -18.51 2.07 4.15
CA ALA A 203 -19.87 1.79 3.72
C ALA A 203 -20.77 3.03 3.86
N ASP A 204 -21.53 3.34 2.80
CA ASP A 204 -22.41 4.51 2.76
C ASP A 204 -23.70 4.20 2.00
N VAL A 205 -24.79 4.00 2.74
CA VAL A 205 -26.12 3.69 2.18
C VAL A 205 -26.84 4.91 1.60
N SER A 206 -26.29 6.10 1.77
CA SER A 206 -26.87 7.34 1.23
C SER A 206 -26.48 7.59 -0.23
N LEU A 207 -25.53 6.84 -0.76
CA LEU A 207 -25.08 6.94 -2.15
C LEU A 207 -26.06 6.26 -3.13
N PRO A 208 -26.14 6.73 -4.37
CA PRO A 208 -26.99 6.10 -5.39
C PRO A 208 -26.58 4.65 -5.65
N PRO A 209 -27.52 3.69 -5.72
CA PRO A 209 -27.23 2.29 -6.02
C PRO A 209 -27.25 1.98 -7.55
N ASP A 210 -27.18 3.00 -8.39
CA ASP A 210 -27.36 2.95 -9.85
C ASP A 210 -26.22 2.22 -10.58
N ARG A 211 -25.04 2.13 -9.95
CA ARG A 211 -23.86 1.44 -10.52
C ARG A 211 -23.59 0.08 -9.89
N ILE A 212 -24.46 -0.42 -9.02
CA ILE A 212 -24.33 -1.78 -8.46
C ILE A 212 -24.64 -2.80 -9.55
N ARG A 213 -23.68 -3.69 -9.81
CA ARG A 213 -23.73 -4.59 -10.96
C ARG A 213 -24.73 -5.72 -10.79
N GLN A 214 -25.06 -6.38 -11.91
CA GLN A 214 -25.99 -7.50 -11.99
C GLN A 214 -25.58 -8.72 -11.17
N ASP A 215 -24.28 -8.94 -10.98
CA ASP A 215 -23.74 -10.07 -10.22
C ASP A 215 -24.03 -10.00 -8.71
N VAL A 216 -24.53 -8.87 -8.22
CA VAL A 216 -24.91 -8.69 -6.81
C VAL A 216 -26.37 -9.02 -6.60
N SER A 217 -26.69 -10.10 -5.90
CA SER A 217 -28.05 -10.47 -5.57
C SER A 217 -28.72 -9.43 -4.67
N ARG A 218 -29.93 -9.00 -5.03
CA ARG A 218 -30.76 -8.09 -4.21
C ARG A 218 -31.56 -8.82 -3.13
N SER A 219 -31.57 -10.15 -3.16
CA SER A 219 -32.26 -11.00 -2.21
C SER A 219 -31.39 -12.22 -1.84
N PRO A 220 -30.19 -12.03 -1.24
CA PRO A 220 -29.31 -13.13 -0.87
C PRO A 220 -30.05 -14.11 0.05
N GLY A 221 -30.02 -15.41 -0.33
CA GLY A 221 -30.77 -16.43 0.42
C GLY A 221 -32.30 -16.21 0.45
N GLY A 222 -32.86 -15.42 -0.45
CA GLY A 222 -34.26 -15.09 -0.54
C GLY A 222 -34.73 -13.89 0.33
N ASP A 223 -33.80 -13.20 1.01
CA ASP A 223 -34.14 -12.09 1.91
C ASP A 223 -33.44 -10.78 1.47
N SER A 224 -34.24 -9.83 0.93
CA SER A 224 -33.72 -8.52 0.49
C SER A 224 -33.18 -7.66 1.64
N ARG A 225 -33.54 -7.91 2.90
CA ARG A 225 -32.99 -7.20 4.05
C ARG A 225 -31.51 -7.46 4.23
N VAL A 226 -31.03 -8.65 3.83
CA VAL A 226 -29.60 -8.98 3.84
C VAL A 226 -28.82 -8.04 2.91
N PHE A 227 -29.33 -7.82 1.70
CA PHE A 227 -28.72 -6.86 0.77
C PHE A 227 -28.75 -5.43 1.32
N LEU A 228 -29.91 -4.96 1.80
CA LEU A 228 -30.08 -3.60 2.30
C LEU A 228 -29.24 -3.29 3.53
N ASN A 229 -29.03 -4.27 4.41
CA ASN A 229 -28.30 -4.05 5.67
C ASN A 229 -26.78 -4.33 5.56
N ASN A 230 -26.38 -5.26 4.69
CA ASN A 230 -24.98 -5.75 4.69
C ASN A 230 -24.23 -5.51 3.37
N CYS A 231 -24.90 -5.31 2.25
CA CYS A 231 -24.24 -5.28 0.94
C CYS A 231 -24.25 -3.88 0.30
N VAL A 232 -25.41 -3.21 0.31
CA VAL A 232 -25.63 -1.98 -0.46
C VAL A 232 -24.61 -0.89 -0.11
N GLY A 233 -24.32 -0.69 1.17
CA GLY A 233 -23.42 0.39 1.62
C GLY A 233 -21.99 0.29 1.08
N CYS A 234 -21.45 -0.94 0.94
CA CYS A 234 -20.14 -1.15 0.33
C CYS A 234 -20.20 -1.00 -1.19
N HIS A 235 -21.21 -1.61 -1.82
CA HIS A 235 -21.33 -1.67 -3.29
C HIS A 235 -21.62 -0.31 -3.92
N THR A 236 -22.35 0.58 -3.26
CA THR A 236 -22.66 1.93 -3.78
C THR A 236 -21.42 2.78 -4.06
N GLY A 237 -20.35 2.60 -3.28
CA GLY A 237 -19.11 3.32 -3.51
C GLY A 237 -18.05 2.51 -4.25
N MET A 238 -17.95 1.21 -3.94
CA MET A 238 -16.94 0.32 -4.52
C MET A 238 -17.20 0.06 -6.01
N ASP A 239 -18.40 -0.38 -6.39
CA ASP A 239 -18.68 -0.84 -7.75
C ASP A 239 -18.45 0.23 -8.82
N PRO A 240 -18.80 1.53 -8.64
CA PRO A 240 -18.43 2.57 -9.58
C PRO A 240 -16.93 2.74 -9.79
N MET A 241 -16.11 2.56 -8.74
CA MET A 241 -14.66 2.69 -8.81
C MET A 241 -13.97 1.44 -9.34
N THR A 242 -14.47 0.24 -9.04
CA THR A 242 -13.85 -1.01 -9.52
C THR A 242 -13.97 -1.21 -11.04
N GLN A 243 -14.79 -0.42 -11.74
CA GLN A 243 -14.83 -0.43 -13.19
C GLN A 243 -13.49 -0.02 -13.82
N ALA A 244 -12.64 0.72 -13.10
CA ALA A 244 -11.29 1.01 -13.51
C ALA A 244 -10.48 -0.26 -13.89
N PHE A 245 -10.88 -1.41 -13.40
CA PHE A 245 -10.23 -2.69 -13.64
C PHE A 245 -10.95 -3.56 -14.69
N ALA A 246 -11.92 -3.02 -15.43
CA ALA A 246 -12.76 -3.77 -16.33
C ALA A 246 -12.02 -4.52 -17.45
N TYR A 247 -10.82 -4.05 -17.82
CA TYR A 247 -10.00 -4.62 -18.88
C TYR A 247 -8.89 -5.53 -18.38
N TYR A 248 -8.75 -5.72 -17.06
CA TYR A 248 -7.70 -6.52 -16.44
C TYR A 248 -8.21 -7.86 -15.97
N ASP A 249 -7.38 -8.89 -16.13
CA ASP A 249 -7.57 -10.19 -15.51
C ASP A 249 -6.23 -10.82 -15.11
N TYR A 250 -6.27 -11.86 -14.29
CA TYR A 250 -5.13 -12.73 -14.04
C TYR A 250 -5.44 -14.11 -14.60
N GLU A 251 -4.75 -14.48 -15.67
CA GLU A 251 -4.98 -15.72 -16.38
C GLU A 251 -3.99 -16.81 -15.97
N TYR A 252 -4.50 -17.98 -15.67
CA TYR A 252 -3.75 -19.18 -15.37
C TYR A 252 -4.60 -20.41 -15.70
N ASN A 253 -3.98 -21.58 -15.80
CA ASN A 253 -4.70 -22.83 -16.03
C ASN A 253 -4.96 -23.53 -14.69
N PRO A 254 -6.19 -23.53 -14.15
CA PRO A 254 -6.50 -24.10 -12.84
C PRO A 254 -6.32 -25.64 -12.78
N ASP A 255 -6.34 -26.34 -13.92
CA ASP A 255 -6.15 -27.78 -13.97
C ASP A 255 -4.68 -28.20 -13.75
N THR A 256 -3.74 -27.35 -14.18
CA THR A 256 -2.30 -27.62 -14.08
C THR A 256 -1.58 -26.73 -13.07
N ASP A 257 -2.18 -25.62 -12.70
CA ASP A 257 -1.66 -24.62 -11.76
C ASP A 257 -2.79 -24.06 -10.87
N PRO A 258 -3.34 -24.87 -9.95
CA PRO A 258 -4.52 -24.50 -9.16
C PRO A 258 -4.32 -23.26 -8.30
N ASP A 259 -3.08 -22.94 -7.94
CA ASP A 259 -2.72 -21.77 -7.14
C ASP A 259 -2.34 -20.53 -7.98
N GLY A 260 -2.41 -20.62 -9.30
CA GLY A 260 -2.06 -19.53 -10.22
C GLY A 260 -0.60 -19.08 -10.11
N VAL A 261 0.32 -19.99 -9.77
CA VAL A 261 1.75 -19.66 -9.57
C VAL A 261 2.39 -19.21 -10.86
N MET A 262 1.99 -19.81 -11.99
CA MET A 262 2.50 -19.55 -13.34
C MET A 262 1.59 -18.63 -14.17
N GLY A 263 0.58 -18.03 -13.55
CA GLY A 263 -0.32 -17.11 -14.22
C GLY A 263 0.27 -15.73 -14.46
N GLN A 264 -0.40 -14.96 -15.32
CA GLN A 264 0.04 -13.62 -15.72
C GLN A 264 -1.09 -12.59 -15.68
N LEU A 265 -0.74 -11.34 -15.45
CA LEU A 265 -1.66 -10.21 -15.66
C LEU A 265 -1.90 -10.04 -17.16
N VAL A 266 -3.16 -9.98 -17.56
CA VAL A 266 -3.60 -9.68 -18.92
C VAL A 266 -4.43 -8.40 -18.96
N TYR A 267 -4.49 -7.78 -20.13
CA TYR A 267 -5.20 -6.53 -20.35
C TYR A 267 -5.75 -6.48 -21.78
N ASN A 268 -7.06 -6.34 -21.91
CA ASN A 268 -7.71 -6.21 -23.22
C ASN A 268 -7.40 -4.83 -23.83
N THR A 269 -6.67 -4.82 -24.93
CA THR A 269 -6.40 -3.61 -25.72
C THR A 269 -7.60 -3.24 -26.59
N VAL A 270 -7.49 -2.19 -27.39
CA VAL A 270 -8.59 -1.71 -28.25
C VAL A 270 -9.11 -2.78 -29.24
N ASN A 271 -8.24 -3.70 -29.63
CA ASN A 271 -8.58 -4.74 -30.62
C ASN A 271 -9.03 -6.06 -29.97
N ASP A 272 -8.93 -6.19 -28.66
CA ASP A 272 -9.29 -7.40 -27.94
C ASP A 272 -10.74 -7.32 -27.53
N ILE A 273 -11.57 -8.17 -28.14
CA ILE A 273 -13.01 -8.26 -27.87
C ILE A 273 -13.26 -9.57 -27.16
N ASP A 274 -13.68 -9.45 -25.91
CA ASP A 274 -14.08 -10.60 -25.11
C ASP A 274 -15.40 -11.21 -25.66
N PRO A 275 -15.45 -12.53 -25.86
CA PRO A 275 -16.62 -13.17 -26.48
C PRO A 275 -17.89 -13.11 -25.62
N ASP A 276 -17.77 -13.05 -24.30
CA ASP A 276 -18.92 -13.04 -23.38
C ASP A 276 -19.53 -11.64 -23.26
N THR A 277 -18.68 -10.61 -23.28
CA THR A 277 -19.14 -9.22 -23.14
C THR A 277 -19.34 -8.50 -24.47
N GLN A 278 -18.82 -9.02 -25.58
CA GLN A 278 -18.80 -8.39 -26.91
C GLN A 278 -18.13 -6.99 -26.87
N SER A 279 -17.19 -6.79 -25.95
CA SER A 279 -16.47 -5.54 -25.74
C SER A 279 -15.05 -5.83 -25.19
N ARG A 280 -14.31 -4.80 -24.83
CA ARG A 280 -13.02 -4.94 -24.12
C ARG A 280 -13.17 -5.40 -22.67
N VAL A 281 -14.37 -5.33 -22.10
CA VAL A 281 -14.63 -5.72 -20.71
C VAL A 281 -14.40 -7.22 -20.56
N GLN A 282 -13.61 -7.62 -19.58
CA GLN A 282 -13.32 -9.04 -19.31
C GLN A 282 -14.59 -9.82 -18.98
N GLY A 283 -14.68 -11.08 -19.47
CA GLY A 283 -15.83 -11.97 -19.29
C GLY A 283 -16.26 -12.15 -17.84
N LYS A 284 -15.30 -12.13 -16.92
CA LYS A 284 -15.56 -12.18 -15.46
C LYS A 284 -16.53 -11.09 -14.96
N TYR A 285 -16.69 -9.98 -15.68
CA TYR A 285 -17.66 -8.93 -15.34
C TYR A 285 -19.11 -9.34 -15.68
N ARG A 286 -19.29 -10.46 -16.37
CA ARG A 286 -20.60 -11.07 -16.67
C ARG A 286 -20.95 -12.25 -15.75
N ILE A 287 -20.09 -12.60 -14.79
CA ILE A 287 -20.39 -13.61 -13.77
C ILE A 287 -21.72 -13.27 -13.11
N ASN A 288 -22.65 -14.25 -13.09
CA ASN A 288 -23.98 -14.10 -12.53
C ASN A 288 -24.82 -12.94 -13.14
N SER A 289 -24.62 -12.61 -14.41
CA SER A 289 -25.31 -11.50 -15.09
C SER A 289 -26.83 -11.61 -15.02
N ALA A 290 -27.39 -12.82 -14.91
CA ALA A 290 -28.80 -13.09 -14.75
C ALA A 290 -29.32 -12.94 -13.31
N THR A 291 -28.45 -12.76 -12.31
CA THR A 291 -28.86 -12.73 -10.89
C THR A 291 -29.77 -11.53 -10.60
N PHE A 292 -29.50 -10.38 -11.24
CA PHE A 292 -30.31 -9.18 -11.11
C PHE A 292 -30.31 -8.41 -12.43
N GLU A 293 -31.24 -8.74 -13.33
CA GLU A 293 -31.32 -8.11 -14.68
C GLU A 293 -31.30 -6.58 -14.68
N PRO A 294 -32.02 -5.86 -13.79
CA PRO A 294 -31.94 -4.40 -13.72
C PRO A 294 -30.63 -3.86 -13.14
N GLY A 295 -29.69 -4.74 -12.74
CA GLY A 295 -28.38 -4.32 -12.25
C GLY A 295 -27.54 -3.68 -13.34
N TYR A 296 -26.52 -2.94 -12.91
CA TYR A 296 -25.62 -2.22 -13.83
C TYR A 296 -24.76 -3.20 -14.64
N VAL A 297 -24.67 -2.95 -15.93
CA VAL A 297 -23.78 -3.67 -16.85
C VAL A 297 -22.58 -2.78 -17.12
N THR A 298 -21.37 -3.26 -16.80
CA THR A 298 -20.13 -2.53 -17.05
C THR A 298 -19.87 -2.43 -18.57
N PRO A 299 -19.87 -1.22 -19.17
CA PRO A 299 -19.66 -1.05 -20.60
C PRO A 299 -18.19 -0.85 -20.98
N ASP A 300 -17.40 -0.30 -20.07
CA ASP A 300 -16.01 0.10 -20.27
C ASP A 300 -15.28 0.24 -18.93
N ASP A 301 -14.04 0.79 -18.92
CA ASP A 301 -13.21 1.02 -17.74
C ASP A 301 -13.43 2.39 -17.08
N ARG A 302 -14.51 3.09 -17.43
CA ARG A 302 -14.84 4.39 -16.83
C ARG A 302 -15.31 4.19 -15.40
N TRP A 303 -14.62 4.85 -14.47
CA TRP A 303 -14.94 4.85 -13.05
C TRP A 303 -15.41 6.23 -12.56
N ASP A 304 -16.19 6.25 -11.47
CA ASP A 304 -16.65 7.44 -10.77
C ASP A 304 -16.47 7.25 -9.25
N ASN A 305 -15.94 8.28 -8.55
CA ASN A 305 -15.77 8.28 -7.10
C ASN A 305 -16.97 8.96 -6.41
N TYR A 306 -17.97 8.17 -6.05
CA TYR A 306 -19.13 8.67 -5.31
C TYR A 306 -18.79 9.08 -3.86
N TRP A 307 -17.67 8.59 -3.30
CA TRP A 307 -17.21 8.96 -1.97
C TRP A 307 -16.72 10.41 -1.85
N ARG A 308 -16.61 11.15 -2.92
CA ARG A 308 -16.42 12.62 -2.86
C ARG A 308 -17.61 13.33 -2.22
N LYS A 309 -18.74 12.64 -2.08
CA LYS A 309 -19.95 13.10 -1.40
C LYS A 309 -20.20 12.23 -0.15
N GLY A 310 -21.22 12.60 0.65
CA GLY A 310 -21.59 11.83 1.83
C GLY A 310 -20.52 11.81 2.92
N VAL A 311 -20.55 10.75 3.74
CA VAL A 311 -19.69 10.59 4.92
C VAL A 311 -18.22 10.39 4.57
N ASN A 312 -17.93 9.85 3.39
CA ASN A 312 -16.57 9.54 2.95
C ASN A 312 -15.82 10.75 2.35
N ARG A 313 -16.43 11.95 2.30
CA ARG A 313 -15.68 13.20 2.08
C ARG A 313 -14.56 13.39 3.09
N ARG A 314 -14.67 12.81 4.29
CA ARG A 314 -13.64 12.82 5.34
C ARG A 314 -12.30 12.22 4.91
N LEU A 315 -12.28 11.39 3.85
CA LEU A 315 -11.05 10.84 3.28
C LEU A 315 -10.20 11.90 2.56
N GLY A 316 -10.74 13.12 2.36
CA GLY A 316 -10.00 14.28 1.86
C GLY A 316 -9.56 14.12 0.41
N TRP A 317 -10.53 13.90 -0.49
CA TRP A 317 -10.32 13.70 -1.91
C TRP A 317 -9.74 14.94 -2.60
N ASP A 318 -8.94 14.69 -3.65
CA ASP A 318 -8.34 15.72 -4.50
C ASP A 318 -7.59 16.81 -3.73
N TRP A 319 -6.84 16.39 -2.73
CA TRP A 319 -6.06 17.30 -1.93
C TRP A 319 -5.06 18.14 -2.78
N SER A 320 -4.50 17.55 -3.83
CA SER A 320 -3.57 18.20 -4.76
C SER A 320 -4.26 18.96 -5.89
N ARG A 321 -5.59 18.94 -5.97
CA ARG A 321 -6.40 19.50 -7.07
C ARG A 321 -5.98 19.01 -8.46
N SER A 322 -5.55 17.76 -8.55
CA SER A 322 -5.05 17.13 -9.77
C SER A 322 -6.00 16.09 -10.35
N THR A 323 -7.12 15.81 -9.67
CA THR A 323 -8.07 14.75 -10.04
C THR A 323 -9.51 15.28 -10.05
N PHE A 324 -10.38 14.59 -10.77
CA PHE A 324 -11.77 15.06 -11.00
C PHE A 324 -12.82 14.21 -10.32
N GLY A 325 -12.42 13.09 -9.67
CA GLY A 325 -13.35 12.11 -9.09
C GLY A 325 -13.95 11.17 -10.12
N TYR A 326 -13.43 11.16 -11.33
CA TYR A 326 -13.77 10.21 -12.40
C TYR A 326 -12.58 10.07 -13.35
N GLY A 327 -12.58 9.01 -14.12
CA GLY A 327 -11.53 8.75 -15.11
C GLY A 327 -11.72 7.40 -15.80
N ASN A 328 -10.68 6.93 -16.47
CA ASN A 328 -10.65 5.65 -17.14
C ASN A 328 -9.41 4.86 -16.68
N GLY A 329 -9.61 3.58 -16.41
CA GLY A 329 -8.55 2.63 -16.09
C GLY A 329 -7.89 2.79 -14.73
N ALA A 330 -7.05 1.82 -14.39
CA ALA A 330 -6.39 1.69 -13.10
C ALA A 330 -5.48 2.88 -12.78
N LYS A 331 -4.76 3.41 -13.79
CA LYS A 331 -3.82 4.53 -13.62
C LYS A 331 -4.50 5.77 -13.05
N THR A 332 -5.62 6.19 -13.64
CA THR A 332 -6.33 7.39 -13.18
C THR A 332 -7.03 7.17 -11.85
N LEU A 333 -7.51 5.95 -11.55
CA LEU A 333 -8.01 5.60 -10.23
C LEU A 333 -6.88 5.65 -9.19
N GLY A 334 -5.69 5.13 -9.51
CA GLY A 334 -4.52 5.23 -8.65
C GLY A 334 -4.14 6.68 -8.33
N MET A 335 -4.21 7.59 -9.30
CA MET A 335 -4.01 9.04 -9.08
C MET A 335 -5.04 9.62 -8.11
N GLU A 336 -6.33 9.25 -8.26
CA GLU A 336 -7.40 9.69 -7.36
C GLU A 336 -7.15 9.26 -5.92
N LEU A 337 -6.86 7.97 -5.70
CA LEU A 337 -6.60 7.41 -4.38
C LEU A 337 -5.35 8.03 -3.74
N ALA A 338 -4.26 8.14 -4.50
CA ALA A 338 -2.98 8.70 -4.04
C ALA A 338 -3.05 10.20 -3.72
N SER A 339 -4.00 10.92 -4.33
CA SER A 339 -4.24 12.36 -4.09
C SER A 339 -5.18 12.62 -2.90
N SER A 340 -5.58 11.60 -2.15
CA SER A 340 -6.40 11.76 -0.96
C SER A 340 -5.57 12.06 0.29
N LYS A 341 -6.17 12.75 1.27
CA LYS A 341 -5.57 12.89 2.61
C LYS A 341 -5.41 11.53 3.29
N ALA A 342 -6.39 10.65 3.09
CA ALA A 342 -6.39 9.30 3.66
C ALA A 342 -5.17 8.48 3.22
N PHE A 343 -4.69 8.63 1.97
CA PHE A 343 -3.46 8.01 1.53
C PHE A 343 -2.26 8.46 2.37
N ALA A 344 -2.04 9.77 2.49
CA ALA A 344 -0.90 10.29 3.24
C ALA A 344 -0.94 9.88 4.72
N GLU A 345 -2.11 10.01 5.36
CA GLU A 345 -2.32 9.63 6.76
C GLU A 345 -2.09 8.13 6.98
N CYS A 346 -2.53 7.29 6.04
CA CYS A 346 -2.33 5.84 6.12
C CYS A 346 -0.85 5.47 6.08
N GLN A 347 -0.08 6.03 5.13
CA GLN A 347 1.34 5.71 5.02
C GLN A 347 2.09 6.11 6.29
N VAL A 348 1.80 7.30 6.84
CA VAL A 348 2.41 7.75 8.10
C VAL A 348 2.04 6.84 9.27
N LYS A 349 0.77 6.46 9.43
CA LYS A 349 0.34 5.55 10.49
C LYS A 349 1.00 4.17 10.40
N LYS A 350 1.18 3.65 9.19
CA LYS A 350 1.84 2.35 8.96
C LYS A 350 3.32 2.41 9.35
N VAL A 351 4.02 3.47 8.95
CA VAL A 351 5.42 3.68 9.35
C VAL A 351 5.52 3.87 10.86
N PHE A 352 4.68 4.72 11.46
CA PHE A 352 4.63 4.89 12.90
C PHE A 352 4.47 3.55 13.62
N LYS A 353 3.47 2.74 13.23
CA LYS A 353 3.24 1.42 13.83
C LYS A 353 4.45 0.49 13.69
N ASN A 354 5.12 0.51 12.54
CA ASN A 354 6.30 -0.32 12.29
C ASN A 354 7.49 0.08 13.16
N VAL A 355 7.78 1.39 13.22
CA VAL A 355 8.95 1.93 13.93
C VAL A 355 8.72 1.99 15.44
N CYS A 356 7.55 2.42 15.89
CA CYS A 356 7.22 2.53 17.32
C CYS A 356 6.78 1.20 17.92
N LEU A 357 6.59 0.15 17.10
CA LEU A 357 6.12 -1.19 17.49
C LEU A 357 4.73 -1.20 18.15
N ARG A 358 3.97 -0.13 17.98
CA ARG A 358 2.60 0.07 18.45
C ARG A 358 1.85 1.07 17.56
N PRO A 359 0.53 1.00 17.46
CA PRO A 359 -0.23 2.06 16.81
C PRO A 359 -0.24 3.35 17.65
N PRO A 360 -0.59 4.51 17.06
CA PRO A 360 -0.90 5.72 17.81
C PRO A 360 -2.01 5.45 18.85
N SER A 361 -1.84 5.88 20.11
CA SER A 361 -2.71 5.50 21.21
C SER A 361 -3.16 6.65 22.14
N ASN A 362 -2.52 7.81 22.04
CA ASN A 362 -2.82 8.98 22.87
C ASN A 362 -2.79 10.26 22.03
N SER A 363 -3.14 11.40 22.65
CA SER A 363 -3.21 12.71 21.99
C SER A 363 -1.89 13.15 21.37
N ASP A 364 -0.76 12.83 22.01
CA ASP A 364 0.58 13.24 21.57
C ASP A 364 0.99 12.42 20.34
N ASP A 365 0.70 11.13 20.31
CA ASP A 365 0.87 10.27 19.14
C ASP A 365 0.09 10.81 17.94
N TYR A 366 -1.20 11.11 18.13
CA TYR A 366 -2.03 11.64 17.04
C TYR A 366 -1.57 13.01 16.58
N SER A 367 -1.12 13.88 17.49
CA SER A 367 -0.52 15.17 17.15
C SER A 367 0.75 14.99 16.34
N LYS A 368 1.59 14.03 16.73
CA LYS A 368 2.82 13.71 16.00
C LYS A 368 2.53 13.11 14.61
N VAL A 369 1.57 12.19 14.51
CA VAL A 369 1.13 11.62 13.21
C VAL A 369 0.62 12.74 12.28
N ASN A 370 -0.17 13.69 12.77
CA ASN A 370 -0.64 14.83 11.98
C ASN A 370 0.51 15.74 11.52
N ALA A 371 1.50 15.97 12.38
CA ALA A 371 2.69 16.73 12.01
C ALA A 371 3.51 16.01 10.93
N MET A 372 3.74 14.70 11.09
CA MET A 372 4.43 13.87 10.10
C MET A 372 3.66 13.78 8.78
N GLU A 373 2.33 13.72 8.80
CA GLU A 373 1.50 13.73 7.59
C GLU A 373 1.67 15.06 6.83
N SER A 374 1.73 16.17 7.53
CA SER A 374 1.98 17.49 6.95
C SER A 374 3.41 17.60 6.39
N SER A 375 4.41 17.09 7.13
CA SER A 375 5.80 16.98 6.69
C SER A 375 5.91 16.11 5.43
N PHE A 376 5.35 14.92 5.44
CA PHE A 376 5.34 13.98 4.31
C PHE A 376 4.83 14.63 3.02
N ARG A 377 3.71 15.35 3.09
CA ARG A 377 3.15 16.07 1.94
C ARG A 377 4.03 17.23 1.48
N SER A 378 4.54 18.05 2.41
CA SER A 378 5.35 19.22 2.07
C SER A 378 6.74 18.85 1.53
N GLN A 379 7.24 17.67 1.85
CA GLN A 379 8.53 17.16 1.40
C GLN A 379 8.42 16.20 0.20
N GLY A 380 7.39 16.36 -0.63
CA GLY A 380 7.24 15.61 -1.87
C GLY A 380 6.91 14.12 -1.67
N PHE A 381 6.25 13.78 -0.55
CA PHE A 381 5.88 12.41 -0.21
C PHE A 381 7.08 11.47 -0.05
N ASN A 382 8.18 11.96 0.54
CA ASN A 382 9.36 11.16 0.86
C ASN A 382 9.10 10.26 2.07
N LEU A 383 8.96 8.95 1.85
CA LEU A 383 8.65 8.00 2.93
C LEU A 383 9.83 7.75 3.88
N LYS A 384 11.10 7.90 3.42
CA LYS A 384 12.28 7.82 4.31
C LYS A 384 12.19 8.83 5.44
N GLN A 385 11.75 10.05 5.15
CA GLN A 385 11.58 11.11 6.14
C GLN A 385 10.61 10.68 7.25
N VAL A 386 9.51 10.00 6.89
CA VAL A 386 8.53 9.51 7.87
C VAL A 386 9.14 8.45 8.78
N PHE A 387 10.00 7.56 8.24
CA PHE A 387 10.76 6.60 9.06
C PHE A 387 11.69 7.31 10.05
N ALA A 388 12.43 8.31 9.60
CA ALA A 388 13.32 9.09 10.45
C ALA A 388 12.57 9.83 11.58
N GLU A 389 11.50 10.56 11.23
CA GLU A 389 10.68 11.30 12.20
C GLU A 389 9.99 10.41 13.22
N SER A 390 9.50 9.22 12.78
CA SER A 390 8.90 8.22 13.67
C SER A 390 9.94 7.65 14.65
N ALA A 391 11.15 7.33 14.17
CA ALA A 391 12.19 6.76 15.00
C ALA A 391 12.68 7.74 16.07
N VAL A 392 12.83 9.00 15.70
CA VAL A 392 13.22 10.07 16.64
C VAL A 392 12.14 10.27 17.71
N TYR A 393 10.85 10.29 17.31
CA TYR A 393 9.74 10.43 18.25
C TYR A 393 9.72 9.31 19.28
N CYS A 394 9.87 8.06 18.81
CA CYS A 394 9.78 6.87 19.66
C CYS A 394 11.09 6.49 20.38
N ALA A 395 12.20 7.21 20.14
CA ALA A 395 13.50 6.90 20.77
C ALA A 395 13.53 7.20 22.27
N GLY A 396 12.70 8.11 22.74
CA GLY A 396 12.60 8.51 24.14
C GLY A 396 11.65 7.68 25.00
N GLU A 397 10.94 6.72 24.40
CA GLU A 397 9.96 5.85 25.07
C GLU A 397 10.60 4.63 25.75
#